data_0a07fb95a04c86cd5289a9f602bfc2ea
#
_entry.id   0a07fb95a04c86cd5289a9f602bfc2ea
#
_cell.length_a   1.000
_cell.length_b   1.000
_cell.length_c   1.000
_cell.angle_alpha   90.00
_cell.angle_beta   90.00
_cell.angle_gamma   90.00
#
_symmetry.space_group_name_H-M   'P 1'
#
loop_
_entity.id
_entity.type
_entity.pdbx_description
1 polymer ?
#
loop_
_entity_poly.entity_id
_entity_poly.type
_entity_poly.pdbx_seq_one_letter_code
_entity_poly.pdbx_strand_id
1 'polypeptide(L)'
;MTTDYVREQVGTTTAPINSYFALVEDDPSIQIVNNAQIWYVKDQLARTPEASLPLLSAAAPFKAGSRNDASSYTDIPAGPIAIKNVADLYLYDNVTAVLKVTGIDLREWLEMSAGQFNQIDPNKTEAQELINPDYRTYNFDVIDGVNYTFDVTQPNRYDSDGNLVNPDAHRVQDLTYQGEPVKDDQEFMVATNNYRASGNFPGVRNASLNQLLNLENRQVPINYITALKTINPTADNNWHLADTIKGLDVHFRTAERAKNLLGNRSTIQFIAADPSNNGFGDFKYIYSDQVSQASPVTPETQQVQGQETRGQTGLSLEERQAILQMVTENYQSLQNQTRRPTKTKTNQNAQLPKTNGQSSWGLSLIGLLISSLAVSLLPKSKRH
;
A
#
# COMPACT_ATOMS: atom_id res chain seq x y z
N MET A 1 -15.34 10.32 -15.26
CA MET A 1 -16.19 9.99 -14.08
C MET A 1 -17.12 11.17 -13.87
N THR A 2 -18.41 10.94 -13.69
CA THR A 2 -19.36 12.01 -13.38
C THR A 2 -19.15 12.48 -11.95
N THR A 3 -19.41 13.76 -11.68
CA THR A 3 -19.22 14.41 -10.37
C THR A 3 -19.98 13.68 -9.24
N ASP A 4 -21.08 13.02 -9.56
CA ASP A 4 -21.92 12.32 -8.58
C ASP A 4 -21.28 10.99 -8.12
N TYR A 5 -20.65 10.24 -9.04
CA TYR A 5 -20.00 8.98 -8.71
C TYR A 5 -18.87 9.13 -7.68
N VAL A 6 -18.02 10.14 -7.83
CA VAL A 6 -16.89 10.35 -6.90
C VAL A 6 -17.32 10.79 -5.50
N ARG A 7 -18.57 11.24 -5.34
CA ARG A 7 -19.18 11.66 -4.07
C ARG A 7 -19.97 10.54 -3.39
N GLU A 8 -20.14 9.40 -4.05
CA GLU A 8 -20.84 8.27 -3.47
C GLU A 8 -20.14 7.81 -2.18
N GLN A 9 -20.93 7.68 -1.11
CA GLN A 9 -20.42 7.23 0.18
C GLN A 9 -20.23 5.72 0.17
N VAL A 10 -19.03 5.27 0.55
CA VAL A 10 -18.68 3.85 0.63
C VAL A 10 -18.62 3.31 2.05
N GLY A 11 -18.56 4.20 3.05
CA GLY A 11 -18.53 3.83 4.46
C GLY A 11 -18.31 5.02 5.36
N THR A 12 -17.86 4.75 6.59
CA THR A 12 -17.51 5.76 7.59
C THR A 12 -16.18 5.40 8.28
N THR A 13 -15.48 6.41 8.80
CA THR A 13 -14.32 6.22 9.67
C THR A 13 -14.57 6.84 11.04
N THR A 14 -14.14 6.15 12.10
CA THR A 14 -14.32 6.60 13.49
C THR A 14 -13.34 7.70 13.89
N ALA A 15 -12.22 7.83 13.17
CA ALA A 15 -11.18 8.84 13.42
C ALA A 15 -10.62 9.37 12.09
N PRO A 16 -9.91 10.51 12.07
CA PRO A 16 -9.25 11.01 10.87
C PRO A 16 -8.22 10.03 10.33
N ILE A 17 -8.06 9.99 8.99
CA ILE A 17 -7.02 9.22 8.31
C ILE A 17 -6.13 10.20 7.58
N ASN A 18 -4.85 10.23 7.92
CA ASN A 18 -3.88 11.11 7.25
C ASN A 18 -2.54 10.42 7.10
N SER A 19 -1.68 10.94 6.21
CA SER A 19 -0.38 10.36 5.88
C SER A 19 0.81 11.27 6.26
N TYR A 20 0.58 12.24 7.17
CA TYR A 20 1.62 13.22 7.51
C TYR A 20 2.87 12.59 8.13
N PHE A 21 2.74 11.46 8.80
CA PHE A 21 3.83 10.77 9.48
C PHE A 21 4.17 9.41 8.87
N ALA A 22 3.54 9.06 7.75
CA ALA A 22 3.68 7.75 7.10
C ALA A 22 5.10 7.41 6.62
N LEU A 23 6.01 8.40 6.56
CA LEU A 23 7.41 8.15 6.22
C LEU A 23 8.31 7.88 7.44
N VAL A 24 7.83 8.06 8.66
CA VAL A 24 8.67 7.98 9.87
C VAL A 24 8.10 7.04 10.94
N GLU A 25 6.85 6.65 10.82
CA GLU A 25 6.20 5.67 11.71
C GLU A 25 5.17 4.86 10.93
N ASP A 26 4.78 3.72 11.46
CA ASP A 26 3.67 2.95 10.92
C ASP A 26 2.37 3.74 10.99
N ASP A 27 1.58 3.72 9.91
CA ASP A 27 0.54 4.72 9.70
C ASP A 27 -0.80 4.09 9.30
N PRO A 28 -1.90 4.54 9.92
CA PRO A 28 -3.24 4.01 9.61
C PRO A 28 -3.65 4.13 8.15
N SER A 29 -3.16 5.14 7.42
CA SER A 29 -3.48 5.31 5.98
C SER A 29 -2.90 4.19 5.13
N ILE A 30 -1.73 3.66 5.49
CA ILE A 30 -1.08 2.54 4.82
C ILE A 30 -1.65 1.22 5.31
N GLN A 31 -1.91 1.10 6.60
CA GLN A 31 -2.52 -0.08 7.21
C GLN A 31 -3.87 -0.43 6.57
N ILE A 32 -4.72 0.57 6.29
CA ILE A 32 -6.01 0.34 5.61
C ILE A 32 -5.81 -0.27 4.23
N VAL A 33 -4.83 0.20 3.46
CA VAL A 33 -4.52 -0.35 2.14
C VAL A 33 -4.02 -1.78 2.25
N ASN A 34 -3.09 -2.05 3.19
CA ASN A 34 -2.57 -3.39 3.44
C ASN A 34 -3.67 -4.36 3.87
N ASN A 35 -4.51 -3.98 4.83
CA ASN A 35 -5.65 -4.78 5.28
C ASN A 35 -6.61 -5.11 4.13
N ALA A 36 -6.90 -4.13 3.28
CA ALA A 36 -7.78 -4.31 2.12
C ALA A 36 -7.16 -5.27 1.09
N GLN A 37 -5.87 -5.16 0.83
CA GLN A 37 -5.15 -6.07 -0.08
C GLN A 37 -5.13 -7.50 0.47
N ILE A 38 -4.84 -7.71 1.75
CA ILE A 38 -4.89 -9.03 2.41
C ILE A 38 -6.31 -9.61 2.31
N TRP A 39 -7.33 -8.83 2.66
CA TRP A 39 -8.72 -9.26 2.60
C TRP A 39 -9.12 -9.76 1.20
N TYR A 40 -8.76 -9.01 0.16
CA TYR A 40 -9.06 -9.38 -1.22
C TYR A 40 -8.26 -10.59 -1.70
N VAL A 41 -6.93 -10.58 -1.50
CA VAL A 41 -6.04 -11.63 -2.01
C VAL A 41 -6.27 -12.95 -1.29
N LYS A 42 -6.60 -12.94 -0.01
CA LYS A 42 -6.96 -14.14 0.77
C LYS A 42 -8.13 -14.89 0.11
N ASP A 43 -9.16 -14.17 -0.35
CA ASP A 43 -10.29 -14.81 -1.09
C ASP A 43 -9.84 -15.38 -2.44
N GLN A 44 -8.96 -14.67 -3.16
CA GLN A 44 -8.45 -15.12 -4.46
C GLN A 44 -7.58 -16.39 -4.33
N LEU A 45 -6.79 -16.50 -3.27
CA LEU A 45 -5.92 -17.65 -3.02
C LEU A 45 -6.62 -18.85 -2.39
N ALA A 46 -7.82 -18.70 -1.85
CA ALA A 46 -8.51 -19.72 -1.03
C ALA A 46 -8.63 -21.10 -1.68
N ARG A 47 -8.52 -21.20 -3.01
CA ARG A 47 -8.65 -22.45 -3.78
C ARG A 47 -7.39 -22.77 -4.59
N THR A 48 -6.27 -22.15 -4.28
CA THR A 48 -4.98 -22.38 -4.95
C THR A 48 -4.05 -23.19 -4.04
N PRO A 49 -2.99 -23.80 -4.58
CA PRO A 49 -1.96 -24.46 -3.77
C PRO A 49 -1.31 -23.54 -2.74
N GLU A 50 -1.27 -22.24 -3.03
CA GLU A 50 -0.66 -21.20 -2.19
C GLU A 50 -1.52 -20.78 -0.99
N ALA A 51 -2.76 -21.27 -0.87
CA ALA A 51 -3.68 -20.91 0.23
C ALA A 51 -3.13 -21.21 1.64
N SER A 52 -2.17 -22.14 1.75
CA SER A 52 -1.54 -22.51 3.01
C SER A 52 -0.30 -21.67 3.37
N LEU A 53 0.20 -20.85 2.43
CA LEU A 53 1.36 -20.00 2.68
C LEU A 53 0.95 -18.74 3.45
N PRO A 54 1.86 -18.20 4.28
CA PRO A 54 1.64 -16.89 4.91
C PRO A 54 1.37 -15.81 3.87
N LEU A 55 0.31 -15.03 4.06
CA LEU A 55 -0.06 -13.93 3.19
C LEU A 55 0.29 -12.60 3.86
N LEU A 56 1.18 -11.86 3.20
CA LEU A 56 1.63 -10.52 3.55
C LEU A 56 1.07 -9.50 2.55
N SER A 57 1.24 -8.21 2.84
CA SER A 57 0.87 -7.13 1.93
C SER A 57 1.93 -6.04 1.93
N ALA A 58 2.24 -5.51 0.74
CA ALA A 58 3.14 -4.38 0.54
C ALA A 58 2.38 -3.19 -0.05
N ALA A 59 2.46 -2.03 0.62
CA ALA A 59 1.89 -0.77 0.17
C ALA A 59 2.81 0.39 0.51
N ALA A 60 2.78 1.45 -0.31
CA ALA A 60 3.62 2.64 -0.14
C ALA A 60 2.77 3.89 0.08
N PRO A 61 3.27 4.89 0.83
CA PRO A 61 2.60 6.17 1.03
C PRO A 61 2.77 7.06 -0.21
N PHE A 62 1.83 6.96 -1.16
CA PHE A 62 1.89 7.71 -2.42
C PHE A 62 1.75 9.23 -2.24
N LYS A 63 0.97 9.67 -1.24
CA LYS A 63 0.75 11.05 -0.88
C LYS A 63 1.38 11.34 0.49
N ALA A 64 2.66 11.63 0.48
CA ALA A 64 3.44 11.93 1.70
C ALA A 64 4.44 13.07 1.46
N GLY A 65 3.95 14.22 0.93
CA GLY A 65 4.78 15.39 0.60
C GLY A 65 5.61 15.21 -0.67
N SER A 66 5.20 14.32 -1.58
CA SER A 66 5.89 14.02 -2.84
C SER A 66 6.11 15.30 -3.67
N ARG A 67 7.24 15.36 -4.39
CA ARG A 67 7.61 16.48 -5.27
C ARG A 67 7.68 17.84 -4.57
N ASN A 68 8.05 17.86 -3.28
CA ASN A 68 8.07 19.09 -2.47
C ASN A 68 6.71 19.82 -2.39
N ASP A 69 5.61 19.10 -2.41
CA ASP A 69 4.27 19.65 -2.31
C ASP A 69 3.68 19.38 -0.93
N ALA A 70 3.65 20.40 -0.07
CA ALA A 70 3.09 20.34 1.28
C ALA A 70 1.56 20.12 1.30
N SER A 71 0.87 20.21 0.16
CA SER A 71 -0.54 19.86 0.01
C SER A 71 -0.76 18.39 -0.36
N SER A 72 0.30 17.69 -0.80
CA SER A 72 0.24 16.31 -1.28
C SER A 72 0.29 15.29 -0.14
N TYR A 73 -0.73 15.29 0.70
CA TYR A 73 -0.95 14.31 1.76
C TYR A 73 -2.38 13.78 1.69
N THR A 74 -2.58 12.53 2.12
CA THR A 74 -3.91 12.04 2.46
C THR A 74 -4.38 12.76 3.71
N ASP A 75 -5.62 13.27 3.69
CA ASP A 75 -6.22 13.98 4.82
C ASP A 75 -7.74 13.83 4.76
N ILE A 76 -8.25 12.80 5.43
CA ILE A 76 -9.66 12.42 5.44
C ILE A 76 -10.18 12.63 6.86
N PRO A 77 -11.18 13.53 7.06
CA PRO A 77 -11.76 13.74 8.38
C PRO A 77 -12.54 12.52 8.86
N ALA A 78 -12.75 12.42 10.16
CA ALA A 78 -13.67 11.44 10.75
C ALA A 78 -15.09 11.62 10.18
N GLY A 79 -15.81 10.51 10.02
CA GLY A 79 -17.17 10.52 9.48
C GLY A 79 -17.29 9.82 8.11
N PRO A 80 -18.15 10.32 7.20
CA PRO A 80 -18.39 9.65 5.92
C PRO A 80 -17.17 9.59 5.01
N ILE A 81 -16.93 8.42 4.40
CA ILE A 81 -15.91 8.19 3.39
C ILE A 81 -16.60 8.06 2.03
N ALA A 82 -16.20 8.89 1.07
CA ALA A 82 -16.64 8.80 -0.32
C ALA A 82 -15.53 8.19 -1.21
N ILE A 83 -15.90 7.77 -2.42
CA ILE A 83 -14.95 7.22 -3.41
C ILE A 83 -13.75 8.14 -3.62
N LYS A 84 -13.93 9.46 -3.66
CA LYS A 84 -12.83 10.44 -3.77
C LYS A 84 -11.81 10.34 -2.64
N ASN A 85 -12.26 10.01 -1.42
CA ASN A 85 -11.38 9.86 -0.27
C ASN A 85 -10.52 8.59 -0.40
N VAL A 86 -11.10 7.52 -0.95
CA VAL A 86 -10.34 6.29 -1.23
C VAL A 86 -9.32 6.52 -2.35
N ALA A 87 -9.62 7.37 -3.33
CA ALA A 87 -8.65 7.79 -4.34
C ALA A 87 -7.47 8.59 -3.74
N ASP A 88 -7.64 9.22 -2.58
CA ASP A 88 -6.54 9.84 -1.83
C ASP A 88 -5.68 8.82 -1.06
N LEU A 89 -6.25 7.69 -0.66
CA LEU A 89 -5.49 6.57 -0.07
C LEU A 89 -4.68 5.81 -1.13
N TYR A 90 -5.25 5.62 -2.33
CA TYR A 90 -4.57 4.91 -3.42
C TYR A 90 -4.63 5.73 -4.71
N LEU A 91 -3.53 6.45 -5.00
CA LEU A 91 -3.47 7.46 -6.06
C LEU A 91 -3.47 6.90 -7.48
N TYR A 92 -2.78 5.76 -7.71
CA TYR A 92 -2.50 5.25 -9.04
C TYR A 92 -3.53 4.22 -9.52
N ASP A 93 -3.74 4.16 -10.86
CA ASP A 93 -4.60 3.17 -11.51
C ASP A 93 -3.80 1.85 -11.73
N ASN A 94 -3.38 1.24 -10.64
CA ASN A 94 -2.67 -0.04 -10.64
C ASN A 94 -3.66 -1.20 -10.57
N VAL A 95 -3.22 -2.36 -11.05
CA VAL A 95 -3.92 -3.64 -10.90
C VAL A 95 -3.27 -4.43 -9.77
N THR A 96 -4.08 -5.06 -8.93
CA THR A 96 -3.60 -5.90 -7.83
C THR A 96 -2.78 -7.06 -8.38
N ALA A 97 -1.66 -7.33 -7.73
CA ALA A 97 -0.79 -8.45 -8.02
C ALA A 97 -0.50 -9.25 -6.74
N VAL A 98 -0.14 -10.50 -6.90
CA VAL A 98 0.36 -11.35 -5.82
C VAL A 98 1.66 -12.02 -6.26
N LEU A 99 2.63 -12.01 -5.37
CA LEU A 99 3.97 -12.55 -5.58
C LEU A 99 4.25 -13.66 -4.58
N LYS A 100 4.99 -14.71 -4.99
CA LYS A 100 5.59 -15.67 -4.07
C LYS A 100 7.07 -15.39 -3.97
N VAL A 101 7.52 -15.05 -2.77
CA VAL A 101 8.88 -14.67 -2.44
C VAL A 101 9.42 -15.50 -1.28
N THR A 102 10.73 -15.55 -1.12
CA THR A 102 11.38 -16.16 0.03
C THR A 102 11.71 -15.14 1.11
N GLY A 103 12.13 -15.59 2.30
CA GLY A 103 12.52 -14.71 3.39
C GLY A 103 13.71 -13.82 3.05
N ILE A 104 14.68 -14.33 2.27
CA ILE A 104 15.79 -13.51 1.80
C ILE A 104 15.30 -12.44 0.81
N ASP A 105 14.38 -12.76 -0.10
CA ASP A 105 13.78 -11.80 -1.02
C ASP A 105 13.00 -10.73 -0.26
N LEU A 106 12.27 -11.13 0.79
CA LEU A 106 11.52 -10.20 1.63
C LEU A 106 12.46 -9.19 2.33
N ARG A 107 13.61 -9.68 2.84
CA ARG A 107 14.65 -8.83 3.44
C ARG A 107 15.22 -7.84 2.41
N GLU A 108 15.59 -8.31 1.22
CA GLU A 108 16.13 -7.46 0.16
C GLU A 108 15.10 -6.41 -0.33
N TRP A 109 13.82 -6.76 -0.34
CA TRP A 109 12.75 -5.80 -0.64
C TRP A 109 12.69 -4.68 0.40
N LEU A 110 12.75 -5.02 1.69
CA LEU A 110 12.76 -4.04 2.78
C LEU A 110 14.06 -3.23 2.81
N GLU A 111 15.21 -3.82 2.48
CA GLU A 111 16.49 -3.09 2.33
C GLU A 111 16.41 -2.03 1.24
N MET A 112 15.72 -2.31 0.13
CA MET A 112 15.48 -1.30 -0.90
C MET A 112 14.52 -0.22 -0.39
N SER A 113 13.44 -0.58 0.30
CA SER A 113 12.52 0.39 0.91
C SER A 113 13.24 1.33 1.89
N ALA A 114 14.21 0.83 2.64
CA ALA A 114 15.02 1.61 3.58
C ALA A 114 15.83 2.75 2.92
N GLY A 115 15.94 2.78 1.59
CA GLY A 115 16.48 3.91 0.83
C GLY A 115 15.73 5.23 1.05
N GLN A 116 14.51 5.17 1.61
CA GLN A 116 13.74 6.35 2.04
C GLN A 116 14.48 7.19 3.09
N PHE A 117 15.40 6.59 3.85
CA PHE A 117 16.09 7.26 4.93
C PHE A 117 17.51 7.65 4.56
N ASN A 118 17.94 8.84 4.96
CA ASN A 118 19.35 9.21 5.00
C ASN A 118 20.09 8.36 6.03
N GLN A 119 21.40 8.23 5.87
CA GLN A 119 22.22 7.65 6.92
C GLN A 119 22.39 8.64 8.07
N ILE A 120 22.07 8.22 9.28
CA ILE A 120 22.26 9.00 10.51
C ILE A 120 23.60 8.63 11.12
N ASP A 121 24.45 9.63 11.32
CA ASP A 121 25.75 9.43 11.97
C ASP A 121 25.60 9.49 13.51
N PRO A 122 25.85 8.39 14.23
CA PRO A 122 25.68 8.34 15.68
C PRO A 122 26.70 9.21 16.45
N ASN A 123 27.73 9.72 15.78
CA ASN A 123 28.74 10.57 16.41
C ASN A 123 28.45 12.07 16.26
N LYS A 124 27.40 12.44 15.50
CA LYS A 124 26.98 13.84 15.35
C LYS A 124 26.00 14.24 16.43
N THR A 125 26.17 15.48 16.93
CA THR A 125 25.29 16.10 17.93
C THR A 125 24.34 17.12 17.32
N GLU A 126 24.62 17.56 16.10
CA GLU A 126 23.76 18.48 15.34
C GLU A 126 22.55 17.76 14.75
N ALA A 127 21.51 18.54 14.43
CA ALA A 127 20.31 18.04 13.77
C ALA A 127 20.66 17.35 12.44
N GLN A 128 20.08 16.16 12.22
CA GLN A 128 20.28 15.33 11.03
C GLN A 128 18.95 15.04 10.38
N GLU A 129 18.85 15.28 9.07
CA GLU A 129 17.65 15.02 8.29
C GLU A 129 17.47 13.52 8.04
N LEU A 130 16.32 12.97 8.48
CA LEU A 130 16.03 11.54 8.39
C LEU A 130 15.58 11.12 6.99
N ILE A 131 14.76 11.95 6.33
CA ILE A 131 14.14 11.59 5.06
C ILE A 131 15.04 11.96 3.89
N ASN A 132 15.30 11.00 3.02
CA ASN A 132 15.99 11.22 1.75
C ASN A 132 15.02 11.86 0.74
N PRO A 133 15.19 13.15 0.39
CA PRO A 133 14.25 13.85 -0.50
C PRO A 133 14.31 13.37 -1.95
N ASP A 134 15.39 12.69 -2.33
CA ASP A 134 15.58 12.15 -3.68
C ASP A 134 14.95 10.76 -3.87
N TYR A 135 14.64 10.07 -2.78
CA TYR A 135 13.96 8.79 -2.82
C TYR A 135 12.46 8.97 -3.09
N ARG A 136 11.92 8.17 -4.00
CA ARG A 136 10.50 8.25 -4.36
C ARG A 136 9.64 7.53 -3.32
N THR A 137 8.67 8.24 -2.73
CA THR A 137 7.81 7.68 -1.67
C THR A 137 7.04 6.44 -2.11
N TYR A 138 6.72 6.31 -3.40
CA TYR A 138 6.09 5.11 -3.96
C TYR A 138 7.02 3.88 -3.99
N ASN A 139 8.30 4.03 -3.69
CA ASN A 139 9.26 2.93 -3.49
C ASN A 139 9.47 2.58 -2.01
N PHE A 140 8.91 3.36 -1.10
CA PHE A 140 8.90 3.04 0.33
C PHE A 140 7.76 2.08 0.65
N ASP A 141 7.87 0.83 0.22
CA ASP A 141 6.89 -0.19 0.56
C ASP A 141 7.00 -0.55 2.04
N VAL A 142 5.89 -0.43 2.75
CA VAL A 142 5.68 -1.01 4.09
C VAL A 142 5.08 -2.39 3.89
N ILE A 143 5.68 -3.40 4.50
CA ILE A 143 5.21 -4.79 4.40
C ILE A 143 4.50 -5.18 5.70
N ASP A 144 3.21 -5.41 5.60
CA ASP A 144 2.34 -5.83 6.68
C ASP A 144 2.30 -7.36 6.81
N GLY A 145 2.14 -7.85 8.06
CA GLY A 145 2.14 -9.27 8.42
C GLY A 145 3.50 -9.81 8.88
N VAL A 146 4.55 -9.01 8.85
CA VAL A 146 5.87 -9.26 9.46
C VAL A 146 6.26 -8.07 10.34
N ASN A 147 7.11 -8.29 11.34
CA ASN A 147 7.67 -7.22 12.15
C ASN A 147 9.13 -7.02 11.80
N TYR A 148 9.59 -5.77 11.82
CA TYR A 148 11.00 -5.41 11.52
C TYR A 148 11.36 -4.02 12.04
N THR A 149 12.65 -3.75 12.12
CA THR A 149 13.20 -2.42 12.41
C THR A 149 14.15 -1.97 11.32
N PHE A 150 14.28 -0.65 11.15
CA PHE A 150 15.28 -0.06 10.28
C PHE A 150 16.40 0.60 11.10
N ASP A 151 17.63 0.07 11.02
CA ASP A 151 18.83 0.72 11.54
C ASP A 151 19.35 1.72 10.51
N VAL A 152 18.92 2.95 10.64
CA VAL A 152 19.30 4.04 9.73
C VAL A 152 20.73 4.60 9.98
N THR A 153 21.45 4.08 10.97
CA THR A 153 22.89 4.38 11.12
C THR A 153 23.74 3.60 10.12
N GLN A 154 23.20 2.52 9.55
CA GLN A 154 23.85 1.77 8.49
C GLN A 154 23.71 2.48 7.13
N PRO A 155 24.69 2.35 6.23
CA PRO A 155 24.56 2.84 4.86
C PRO A 155 23.45 2.10 4.11
N ASN A 156 22.92 2.73 3.05
CA ASN A 156 21.98 2.07 2.15
C ASN A 156 22.64 0.88 1.46
N ARG A 157 21.96 -0.28 1.46
CA ARG A 157 22.38 -1.47 0.72
C ARG A 157 22.27 -1.27 -0.79
N TYR A 158 21.20 -0.61 -1.21
CA TYR A 158 20.88 -0.32 -2.61
C TYR A 158 20.89 1.18 -2.91
N ASP A 159 21.24 1.54 -4.14
CA ASP A 159 20.98 2.87 -4.66
C ASP A 159 19.50 3.03 -5.08
N SER A 160 19.09 4.22 -5.52
CA SER A 160 17.71 4.50 -5.94
C SER A 160 17.24 3.70 -7.15
N ASP A 161 18.16 3.13 -7.92
CA ASP A 161 17.88 2.32 -9.11
C ASP A 161 17.86 0.81 -8.80
N GLY A 162 18.10 0.42 -7.55
CA GLY A 162 18.12 -0.96 -7.09
C GLY A 162 19.42 -1.70 -7.40
N ASN A 163 20.51 -0.98 -7.64
CA ASN A 163 21.85 -1.58 -7.75
C ASN A 163 22.44 -1.78 -6.35
N LEU A 164 23.04 -2.94 -6.12
CA LEU A 164 23.72 -3.27 -4.87
C LEU A 164 25.01 -2.47 -4.76
N VAL A 165 25.07 -1.51 -3.82
CA VAL A 165 26.20 -0.62 -3.63
C VAL A 165 26.99 -0.90 -2.35
N ASN A 166 26.34 -1.41 -1.31
CA ASN A 166 26.95 -1.78 -0.05
C ASN A 166 26.50 -3.19 0.35
N PRO A 167 27.16 -4.26 -0.16
CA PRO A 167 26.72 -5.63 0.03
C PRO A 167 26.75 -6.12 1.50
N ASP A 168 27.59 -5.52 2.33
CA ASP A 168 27.75 -5.87 3.75
C ASP A 168 26.87 -5.01 4.67
N ALA A 169 26.12 -4.02 4.12
CA ALA A 169 25.22 -3.17 4.89
C ALA A 169 23.85 -3.83 5.03
N HIS A 170 23.30 -3.77 6.25
CA HIS A 170 21.97 -4.30 6.58
C HIS A 170 21.23 -3.31 7.49
N ARG A 171 20.26 -2.60 6.94
CA ARG A 171 19.34 -1.73 7.68
C ARG A 171 18.17 -2.48 8.30
N VAL A 172 17.75 -3.58 7.67
CA VAL A 172 16.62 -4.39 8.14
C VAL A 172 17.09 -5.30 9.26
N GLN A 173 16.57 -5.05 10.47
CA GLN A 173 16.86 -5.80 11.68
C GLN A 173 15.58 -6.46 12.21
N ASP A 174 15.75 -7.53 13.00
CA ASP A 174 14.67 -8.18 13.75
C ASP A 174 13.46 -8.58 12.88
N LEU A 175 13.72 -8.98 11.62
CA LEU A 175 12.66 -9.43 10.72
C LEU A 175 12.06 -10.74 11.25
N THR A 176 10.79 -10.67 11.72
CA THR A 176 10.07 -11.80 12.31
C THR A 176 8.70 -11.98 11.69
N TYR A 177 8.25 -13.25 11.67
CA TYR A 177 6.88 -13.64 11.33
C TYR A 177 6.31 -14.42 12.51
N GLN A 178 5.17 -13.95 13.06
CA GLN A 178 4.53 -14.54 14.24
C GLN A 178 5.47 -14.69 15.46
N GLY A 179 6.38 -13.75 15.63
CA GLY A 179 7.36 -13.73 16.73
C GLY A 179 8.63 -14.56 16.49
N GLU A 180 8.71 -15.34 15.43
CA GLU A 180 9.88 -16.14 15.09
C GLU A 180 10.71 -15.47 13.97
N PRO A 181 12.05 -15.54 14.02
CA PRO A 181 12.90 -15.00 12.95
C PRO A 181 12.54 -15.60 11.59
N VAL A 182 12.40 -14.75 10.59
CA VAL A 182 12.17 -15.19 9.20
C VAL A 182 13.41 -15.91 8.67
N LYS A 183 13.23 -17.15 8.20
CA LYS A 183 14.30 -17.93 7.57
C LYS A 183 14.46 -17.55 6.10
N ASP A 184 15.66 -17.65 5.57
CA ASP A 184 15.99 -17.25 4.20
C ASP A 184 15.17 -17.99 3.15
N ASP A 185 14.86 -19.26 3.37
CA ASP A 185 14.09 -20.15 2.48
C ASP A 185 12.59 -20.20 2.80
N GLN A 186 12.11 -19.49 3.81
CA GLN A 186 10.70 -19.45 4.17
C GLN A 186 9.89 -18.75 3.06
N GLU A 187 8.84 -19.40 2.58
CA GLU A 187 8.01 -18.88 1.50
C GLU A 187 6.84 -18.02 2.03
N PHE A 188 6.57 -16.92 1.32
CA PHE A 188 5.48 -15.99 1.59
C PHE A 188 4.74 -15.63 0.30
N MET A 189 3.43 -15.43 0.41
CA MET A 189 2.66 -14.72 -0.59
C MET A 189 2.59 -13.24 -0.20
N VAL A 190 2.83 -12.33 -1.13
CA VAL A 190 2.79 -10.88 -0.90
C VAL A 190 1.83 -10.21 -1.87
N ALA A 191 0.76 -9.63 -1.33
CA ALA A 191 -0.15 -8.78 -2.10
C ALA A 191 0.53 -7.44 -2.39
N THR A 192 0.42 -6.96 -3.62
CA THR A 192 1.02 -5.69 -4.08
C THR A 192 0.30 -5.19 -5.33
N ASN A 193 0.97 -4.42 -6.17
CA ASN A 193 0.43 -3.90 -7.42
C ASN A 193 1.30 -4.29 -8.64
N ASN A 194 0.74 -4.14 -9.83
CA ASN A 194 1.41 -4.49 -11.08
C ASN A 194 2.68 -3.66 -11.34
N TYR A 195 2.73 -2.41 -10.88
CA TYR A 195 3.94 -1.59 -11.02
C TYR A 195 5.11 -2.22 -10.26
N ARG A 196 4.88 -2.59 -8.99
CA ARG A 196 5.89 -3.29 -8.19
C ARG A 196 6.21 -4.66 -8.77
N ALA A 197 5.20 -5.43 -9.14
CA ALA A 197 5.34 -6.78 -9.69
C ALA A 197 6.10 -6.86 -11.02
N SER A 198 6.03 -5.81 -11.85
CA SER A 198 6.74 -5.75 -13.15
C SER A 198 8.13 -5.11 -13.06
N GLY A 199 8.47 -4.49 -11.92
CA GLY A 199 9.70 -3.76 -11.72
C GLY A 199 10.90 -4.67 -11.42
N ASN A 200 12.10 -4.13 -11.67
CA ASN A 200 13.37 -4.77 -11.29
C ASN A 200 13.74 -4.42 -9.83
N PHE A 201 12.77 -4.47 -8.93
CA PHE A 201 12.96 -4.11 -7.53
C PHE A 201 13.67 -5.24 -6.78
N PRO A 202 14.69 -4.97 -5.95
CA PRO A 202 15.32 -5.98 -5.12
C PRO A 202 14.30 -6.79 -4.32
N GLY A 203 14.51 -8.09 -4.24
CA GLY A 203 13.57 -9.03 -3.64
C GLY A 203 12.40 -9.42 -4.54
N VAL A 204 11.78 -8.46 -5.24
CA VAL A 204 10.65 -8.72 -6.14
C VAL A 204 11.07 -9.45 -7.42
N ARG A 205 12.21 -9.08 -7.99
CA ARG A 205 12.73 -9.64 -9.26
C ARG A 205 13.00 -11.14 -9.22
N ASN A 206 13.09 -11.72 -8.03
CA ASN A 206 13.34 -13.16 -7.83
C ASN A 206 12.06 -13.93 -7.50
N ALA A 207 10.90 -13.31 -7.50
CA ALA A 207 9.63 -13.95 -7.16
C ALA A 207 9.40 -15.20 -8.01
N SER A 208 9.11 -16.33 -7.36
CA SER A 208 8.87 -17.62 -8.02
C SER A 208 7.46 -17.72 -8.61
N LEU A 209 6.53 -16.88 -8.15
CA LEU A 209 5.22 -16.64 -8.75
C LEU A 209 4.97 -15.14 -8.82
N ASN A 210 4.44 -14.68 -9.95
CA ASN A 210 4.05 -13.30 -10.18
C ASN A 210 2.74 -13.32 -10.97
N GLN A 211 1.64 -13.04 -10.28
CA GLN A 211 0.30 -13.13 -10.86
C GLN A 211 -0.45 -11.82 -10.69
N LEU A 212 -0.96 -11.28 -11.81
CA LEU A 212 -1.90 -10.18 -11.80
C LEU A 212 -3.30 -10.72 -11.48
N LEU A 213 -4.02 -9.97 -10.65
CA LEU A 213 -5.42 -10.23 -10.32
C LEU A 213 -6.30 -9.22 -11.05
N ASN A 214 -7.57 -9.57 -11.29
CA ASN A 214 -8.46 -8.80 -12.17
C ASN A 214 -9.15 -7.62 -11.48
N LEU A 215 -8.53 -7.02 -10.46
CA LEU A 215 -9.10 -5.89 -9.74
C LEU A 215 -8.06 -4.78 -9.56
N GLU A 216 -8.48 -3.54 -9.81
CA GLU A 216 -7.66 -2.36 -9.57
C GLU A 216 -7.41 -2.19 -8.07
N ASN A 217 -6.17 -1.82 -7.71
CA ASN A 217 -5.79 -1.61 -6.30
C ASN A 217 -6.63 -0.51 -5.62
N ARG A 218 -7.15 0.47 -6.36
CA ARG A 218 -8.07 1.49 -5.82
C ARG A 218 -9.45 0.90 -5.49
N GLN A 219 -9.91 -0.06 -6.28
CA GLN A 219 -11.20 -0.72 -6.05
C GLN A 219 -11.15 -1.65 -4.82
N VAL A 220 -9.99 -2.21 -4.50
CA VAL A 220 -9.80 -3.10 -3.34
C VAL A 220 -10.19 -2.41 -2.02
N PRO A 221 -9.63 -1.25 -1.63
CA PRO A 221 -10.05 -0.55 -0.43
C PRO A 221 -11.48 -0.01 -0.50
N ILE A 222 -12.02 0.35 -1.68
CA ILE A 222 -13.44 0.69 -1.82
C ILE A 222 -14.30 -0.50 -1.40
N ASN A 223 -14.05 -1.69 -1.93
CA ASN A 223 -14.80 -2.91 -1.62
C ASN A 223 -14.66 -3.29 -0.13
N TYR A 224 -13.44 -3.19 0.41
CA TYR A 224 -13.15 -3.47 1.82
C TYR A 224 -13.93 -2.55 2.76
N ILE A 225 -13.89 -1.23 2.54
CA ILE A 225 -14.61 -0.25 3.36
C ILE A 225 -16.13 -0.44 3.23
N THR A 226 -16.61 -0.73 2.02
CA THR A 226 -18.04 -1.00 1.77
C THR A 226 -18.51 -2.24 2.53
N ALA A 227 -17.69 -3.31 2.57
CA ALA A 227 -18.01 -4.54 3.28
C ALA A 227 -18.05 -4.33 4.81
N LEU A 228 -17.11 -3.55 5.36
CA LEU A 228 -17.04 -3.24 6.79
C LEU A 228 -18.04 -2.18 7.24
N LYS A 229 -18.50 -1.30 6.32
CA LYS A 229 -19.36 -0.12 6.56
C LYS A 229 -18.71 0.94 7.44
N THR A 230 -18.05 0.56 8.52
CA THR A 230 -17.33 1.46 9.41
C THR A 230 -15.93 0.92 9.67
N ILE A 231 -14.92 1.76 9.52
CA ILE A 231 -13.54 1.43 9.82
C ILE A 231 -13.06 2.23 11.04
N ASN A 232 -12.19 1.61 11.83
CA ASN A 232 -11.42 2.26 12.87
C ASN A 232 -9.96 2.31 12.41
N PRO A 233 -9.45 3.48 11.99
CA PRO A 233 -8.12 3.58 11.41
C PRO A 233 -7.06 3.46 12.51
N THR A 234 -6.37 2.33 12.53
CA THR A 234 -5.26 2.04 13.45
C THR A 234 -4.08 1.50 12.67
N ALA A 235 -2.86 1.76 13.13
CA ALA A 235 -1.66 1.07 12.72
C ALA A 235 -1.36 -0.05 13.71
N ASP A 236 -0.73 -1.12 13.28
CA ASP A 236 -0.36 -2.25 14.14
C ASP A 236 1.07 -2.14 14.67
N ASN A 237 1.80 -1.09 14.27
CA ASN A 237 3.17 -0.77 14.66
C ASN A 237 4.15 -1.91 14.35
N ASN A 238 3.98 -2.56 13.22
CA ASN A 238 4.79 -3.69 12.80
C ASN A 238 6.22 -3.29 12.37
N TRP A 239 6.48 -2.02 12.18
CA TRP A 239 7.81 -1.51 11.91
C TRP A 239 8.13 -0.21 12.66
N HIS A 240 9.40 0.03 12.95
CA HIS A 240 9.91 1.26 13.56
C HIS A 240 11.41 1.42 13.27
N LEU A 241 11.97 2.58 13.63
CA LEU A 241 13.41 2.80 13.57
C LEU A 241 14.09 2.13 14.76
N ALA A 242 15.30 1.62 14.56
CA ALA A 242 16.07 0.94 15.61
C ALA A 242 16.51 1.92 16.73
N ASP A 243 16.82 1.37 17.89
CA ASP A 243 17.27 2.12 19.07
C ASP A 243 18.65 2.80 18.90
N THR A 244 19.36 2.47 17.84
CA THR A 244 20.64 3.05 17.46
C THR A 244 20.61 4.58 17.29
N ILE A 245 19.41 5.17 17.08
CA ILE A 245 19.22 6.63 17.00
C ILE A 245 18.75 7.26 18.32
N LYS A 246 18.65 6.49 19.40
CA LYS A 246 18.20 6.97 20.70
C LYS A 246 19.11 8.09 21.22
N GLY A 247 18.50 9.21 21.54
CA GLY A 247 19.21 10.39 22.04
C GLY A 247 19.90 11.26 21.00
N LEU A 248 19.86 10.89 19.71
CA LEU A 248 20.35 11.71 18.62
C LEU A 248 19.36 12.81 18.24
N ASP A 249 19.85 13.86 17.59
CA ASP A 249 19.02 14.96 17.11
C ASP A 249 18.60 14.68 15.66
N VAL A 250 17.47 13.92 15.51
CA VAL A 250 16.98 13.44 14.23
C VAL A 250 15.72 14.21 13.84
N HIS A 251 15.77 14.86 12.68
CA HIS A 251 14.70 15.71 12.15
C HIS A 251 14.10 15.14 10.87
N PHE A 252 12.88 15.55 10.57
CA PHE A 252 12.24 15.26 9.29
C PHE A 252 11.24 16.37 8.94
N ARG A 253 10.98 16.49 7.65
CA ARG A 253 10.03 17.47 7.11
C ARG A 253 8.70 16.82 6.78
N THR A 254 7.61 17.44 7.23
CA THR A 254 6.23 17.15 6.78
C THR A 254 5.42 18.45 6.68
N ALA A 255 4.15 18.38 6.27
CA ALA A 255 3.32 19.60 6.20
C ALA A 255 3.21 20.26 7.57
N GLU A 256 3.39 21.60 7.64
CA GLU A 256 3.34 22.35 8.90
C GLU A 256 2.03 22.11 9.67
N ARG A 257 0.91 21.96 8.97
CA ARG A 257 -0.41 21.70 9.57
C ARG A 257 -0.45 20.40 10.39
N ALA A 258 0.47 19.45 10.16
CA ALA A 258 0.58 18.21 10.93
C ALA A 258 0.83 18.47 12.43
N LYS A 259 1.38 19.62 12.81
CA LYS A 259 1.55 20.06 14.21
C LYS A 259 0.24 20.00 15.01
N ASN A 260 -0.92 20.23 14.35
CA ASN A 260 -2.23 20.21 14.98
C ASN A 260 -2.76 18.78 15.22
N LEU A 261 -2.07 17.77 14.69
CA LEU A 261 -2.47 16.35 14.75
C LEU A 261 -1.52 15.51 15.60
N LEU A 262 -0.56 16.14 16.29
CA LEU A 262 0.38 15.44 17.17
C LEU A 262 -0.33 14.76 18.36
N GLY A 263 -1.38 15.38 18.89
CA GLY A 263 -2.10 14.82 20.05
C GLY A 263 -1.14 14.54 21.21
N ASN A 264 -1.19 13.31 21.72
CA ASN A 264 -0.34 12.85 22.83
C ASN A 264 0.90 12.07 22.34
N ARG A 265 1.30 12.20 21.06
CA ARG A 265 2.50 11.53 20.54
C ARG A 265 3.74 11.96 21.29
N SER A 266 4.49 10.99 21.83
CA SER A 266 5.79 11.22 22.46
C SER A 266 6.96 11.06 21.48
N THR A 267 6.71 10.49 20.30
CA THR A 267 7.72 10.15 19.29
C THR A 267 7.98 11.27 18.30
N ILE A 268 7.14 12.29 18.24
CA ILE A 268 7.24 13.39 17.27
C ILE A 268 7.00 14.73 17.97
N GLN A 269 7.89 15.69 17.72
CA GLN A 269 7.79 17.05 18.20
C GLN A 269 7.88 18.04 17.03
N PHE A 270 6.98 19.02 16.97
CA PHE A 270 7.11 20.16 16.05
C PHE A 270 8.19 21.12 16.53
N ILE A 271 9.10 21.51 15.64
CA ILE A 271 10.20 22.44 15.95
C ILE A 271 9.88 23.83 15.40
N ALA A 272 9.68 23.95 14.08
CA ALA A 272 9.45 25.24 13.44
C ALA A 272 8.75 25.09 12.08
N ALA A 273 8.15 26.17 11.59
CA ALA A 273 7.77 26.27 10.18
C ALA A 273 9.03 26.40 9.31
N ASP A 274 8.97 25.87 8.09
CA ASP A 274 10.04 26.06 7.11
C ASP A 274 10.20 27.56 6.80
N PRO A 275 11.40 28.13 6.93
CA PRO A 275 11.63 29.55 6.73
C PRO A 275 11.31 30.04 5.30
N SER A 276 11.26 29.16 4.32
CA SER A 276 10.84 29.49 2.94
C SER A 276 9.33 29.65 2.77
N ASN A 277 8.54 29.44 3.82
CA ASN A 277 7.07 29.55 3.84
C ASN A 277 6.41 28.70 2.73
N ASN A 278 6.91 27.51 2.52
CA ASN A 278 6.46 26.56 1.49
C ASN A 278 5.36 25.59 1.97
N GLY A 279 4.84 25.82 3.19
CA GLY A 279 3.81 24.98 3.82
C GLY A 279 4.33 23.73 4.52
N PHE A 280 5.65 23.52 4.54
CA PHE A 280 6.29 22.49 5.34
C PHE A 280 6.70 23.00 6.73
N GLY A 281 6.93 22.07 7.64
CA GLY A 281 7.50 22.30 8.95
C GLY A 281 8.62 21.31 9.24
N ASP A 282 9.50 21.71 10.13
CA ASP A 282 10.55 20.88 10.72
C ASP A 282 10.01 20.19 11.95
N PHE A 283 10.17 18.87 12.01
CA PHE A 283 9.76 18.03 13.13
C PHE A 283 10.94 17.19 13.59
N LYS A 284 11.00 16.96 14.90
CA LYS A 284 11.97 16.07 15.51
C LYS A 284 11.35 14.70 15.73
N TYR A 285 12.07 13.64 15.32
CA TYR A 285 11.77 12.27 15.69
C TYR A 285 12.43 11.94 17.02
N ILE A 286 11.66 11.40 17.96
CA ILE A 286 12.11 11.02 19.30
C ILE A 286 11.93 9.52 19.44
N TYR A 287 13.04 8.78 19.52
CA TYR A 287 12.96 7.34 19.77
C TYR A 287 12.28 7.05 21.11
N SER A 288 11.37 6.08 21.12
CA SER A 288 10.66 5.64 22.32
C SER A 288 10.70 4.12 22.44
N ASP A 289 11.18 3.62 23.57
CA ASP A 289 11.21 2.18 23.87
C ASP A 289 9.80 1.53 23.87
N GLN A 290 8.72 2.34 23.94
CA GLN A 290 7.35 1.83 23.93
C GLN A 290 6.86 1.40 22.54
N VAL A 291 7.47 1.92 21.48
CA VAL A 291 7.14 1.52 20.09
C VAL A 291 7.70 0.14 19.78
N SER A 292 8.81 -0.26 20.42
CA SER A 292 9.46 -1.55 20.18
C SER A 292 8.73 -2.77 20.79
N GLN A 293 7.61 -2.57 21.48
CA GLN A 293 6.84 -3.63 22.15
C GLN A 293 5.52 -3.95 21.41
N ALA A 294 5.45 -3.74 20.10
CA ALA A 294 4.30 -4.18 19.33
C ALA A 294 4.15 -5.70 19.46
N SER A 295 3.04 -6.12 20.07
CA SER A 295 2.69 -7.53 20.10
C SER A 295 2.50 -8.05 18.70
N PRO A 296 2.91 -9.29 18.37
CA PRO A 296 2.67 -9.86 17.06
C PRO A 296 1.15 -9.86 16.80
N VAL A 297 0.71 -9.01 15.89
CA VAL A 297 -0.68 -8.95 15.47
C VAL A 297 -0.88 -10.05 14.45
N THR A 298 -1.61 -11.10 14.84
CA THR A 298 -2.15 -12.01 13.84
C THR A 298 -3.26 -11.29 13.09
N PRO A 299 -3.38 -11.46 11.75
CA PRO A 299 -4.42 -10.82 10.92
C PRO A 299 -5.87 -11.08 11.40
N GLU A 300 -6.06 -12.00 12.33
CA GLU A 300 -7.37 -12.32 12.93
C GLU A 300 -7.80 -11.39 14.08
N THR A 301 -6.88 -10.63 14.70
CA THR A 301 -7.19 -9.89 15.94
C THR A 301 -7.88 -8.54 15.70
N GLN A 302 -7.88 -8.02 14.47
CA GLN A 302 -8.59 -6.76 14.14
C GLN A 302 -10.09 -6.94 13.86
N GLN A 303 -10.61 -8.15 13.85
CA GLN A 303 -12.01 -8.40 13.47
C GLN A 303 -13.04 -8.35 14.62
N VAL A 304 -12.67 -8.28 15.89
CA VAL A 304 -13.69 -8.44 16.97
C VAL A 304 -13.48 -7.52 18.16
N GLN A 305 -13.88 -6.26 18.02
CA GLN A 305 -14.50 -5.54 19.16
C GLN A 305 -15.84 -4.94 18.74
N GLY A 306 -16.78 -5.81 18.42
CA GLY A 306 -18.15 -5.48 18.09
C GLY A 306 -19.01 -6.73 18.03
N GLN A 307 -19.56 -7.12 19.20
CA GLN A 307 -20.64 -8.09 19.42
C GLN A 307 -20.47 -9.50 18.81
N GLU A 308 -20.24 -10.45 19.71
CA GLU A 308 -20.50 -11.87 19.49
C GLU A 308 -21.93 -12.11 18.98
N THR A 309 -22.04 -12.52 17.72
CA THR A 309 -23.10 -13.40 17.27
C THR A 309 -22.51 -14.46 16.34
N ARG A 310 -22.75 -15.70 16.72
CA ARG A 310 -22.33 -16.97 16.13
C ARG A 310 -22.20 -16.99 14.61
N GLY A 311 -21.03 -17.41 14.11
CA GLY A 311 -20.87 -18.41 13.03
C GLY A 311 -21.15 -17.96 11.61
N GLN A 312 -20.10 -17.84 10.88
CA GLN A 312 -19.86 -17.80 9.44
C GLN A 312 -19.21 -16.50 8.96
N THR A 313 -17.90 -16.51 8.93
CA THR A 313 -17.08 -15.49 8.24
C THR A 313 -17.06 -15.81 6.76
N GLY A 314 -18.00 -15.28 6.02
CA GLY A 314 -18.05 -15.26 4.58
C GLY A 314 -19.31 -14.51 4.15
N LEU A 315 -19.18 -13.58 3.19
CA LEU A 315 -20.33 -12.98 2.51
C LEU A 315 -21.30 -14.11 2.10
N SER A 316 -22.59 -13.94 2.36
CA SER A 316 -23.61 -14.87 1.90
C SER A 316 -23.54 -15.03 0.38
N LEU A 317 -24.05 -16.12 -0.14
CA LEU A 317 -24.09 -16.34 -1.59
C LEU A 317 -24.81 -15.19 -2.31
N GLU A 318 -25.83 -14.61 -1.68
CA GLU A 318 -26.59 -13.46 -2.19
C GLU A 318 -25.77 -12.18 -2.18
N GLU A 319 -24.99 -11.91 -1.12
CA GLU A 319 -24.09 -10.74 -1.07
C GLU A 319 -22.95 -10.86 -2.10
N ARG A 320 -22.39 -12.06 -2.30
CA ARG A 320 -21.41 -12.34 -3.36
C ARG A 320 -21.99 -12.14 -4.75
N GLN A 321 -23.23 -12.56 -4.97
CA GLN A 321 -23.93 -12.38 -6.25
C GLN A 321 -24.27 -10.90 -6.50
N ALA A 322 -24.67 -10.15 -5.49
CA ALA A 322 -24.93 -8.71 -5.60
C ALA A 322 -23.66 -7.91 -5.93
N ILE A 323 -22.53 -8.26 -5.31
CA ILE A 323 -21.23 -7.64 -5.62
C ILE A 323 -20.78 -7.97 -7.05
N LEU A 324 -20.92 -9.24 -7.48
CA LEU A 324 -20.60 -9.66 -8.85
C LEU A 324 -21.50 -8.97 -9.88
N GLN A 325 -22.77 -8.80 -9.59
CA GLN A 325 -23.72 -8.11 -10.46
C GLN A 325 -23.37 -6.62 -10.57
N MET A 326 -23.07 -5.96 -9.47
CA MET A 326 -22.65 -4.54 -9.44
C MET A 326 -21.35 -4.32 -10.23
N VAL A 327 -20.37 -5.22 -10.09
CA VAL A 327 -19.11 -5.17 -10.84
C VAL A 327 -19.36 -5.36 -12.34
N THR A 328 -20.25 -6.29 -12.71
CA THR A 328 -20.59 -6.57 -14.12
C THR A 328 -21.32 -5.40 -14.76
N GLU A 329 -22.28 -4.80 -14.07
CA GLU A 329 -23.03 -3.63 -14.54
C GLU A 329 -22.14 -2.40 -14.71
N ASN A 330 -21.21 -2.16 -13.78
CA ASN A 330 -20.24 -1.08 -13.87
C ASN A 330 -19.26 -1.29 -15.05
N TYR A 331 -18.80 -2.52 -15.27
CA TYR A 331 -17.93 -2.86 -16.40
C TYR A 331 -18.65 -2.68 -17.76
N GLN A 332 -19.91 -3.08 -17.86
CA GLN A 332 -20.73 -2.87 -19.08
C GLN A 332 -21.01 -1.37 -19.32
N SER A 333 -21.24 -0.61 -18.27
CA SER A 333 -21.41 0.85 -18.36
C SER A 333 -20.16 1.55 -18.89
N LEU A 334 -18.97 1.15 -18.43
CA LEU A 334 -17.68 1.64 -18.91
C LEU A 334 -17.44 1.29 -20.39
N GLN A 335 -17.74 0.07 -20.81
CA GLN A 335 -17.62 -0.33 -22.22
C GLN A 335 -18.57 0.43 -23.15
N ASN A 336 -19.78 0.73 -22.69
CA ASN A 336 -20.76 1.52 -23.44
C ASN A 336 -20.39 2.99 -23.56
N GLN A 337 -19.66 3.55 -22.61
CA GLN A 337 -19.15 4.93 -22.69
C GLN A 337 -17.98 5.08 -23.66
N THR A 338 -17.13 4.05 -23.80
CA THR A 338 -16.02 4.07 -24.78
C THR A 338 -16.47 3.83 -26.23
N ARG A 339 -17.68 3.35 -26.46
CA ARG A 339 -18.26 3.08 -27.79
C ARG A 339 -19.05 4.24 -28.40
N ARG A 340 -19.16 5.40 -27.76
CA ARG A 340 -19.80 6.58 -28.39
C ARG A 340 -18.87 7.17 -29.47
N PRO A 341 -19.31 7.25 -30.74
CA PRO A 341 -18.49 7.85 -31.80
C PRO A 341 -18.35 9.36 -31.56
N THR A 342 -17.12 9.80 -31.46
CA THR A 342 -16.77 11.23 -31.46
C THR A 342 -17.11 11.79 -32.83
N LYS A 343 -18.07 12.72 -32.92
CA LYS A 343 -18.32 13.52 -34.13
C LYS A 343 -17.11 14.40 -34.36
N THR A 344 -16.29 14.04 -35.34
CA THR A 344 -15.14 14.78 -35.81
C THR A 344 -15.62 16.03 -36.54
N LYS A 345 -15.35 17.19 -35.96
CA LYS A 345 -15.33 18.46 -36.72
C LYS A 345 -13.96 18.56 -37.38
N THR A 346 -13.94 18.43 -38.72
CA THR A 346 -12.78 18.67 -39.56
C THR A 346 -12.38 20.14 -39.45
N ASN A 347 -11.17 20.41 -38.96
CA ASN A 347 -10.48 21.65 -39.24
C ASN A 347 -9.07 21.30 -39.78
N GLN A 348 -8.78 21.76 -40.98
CA GLN A 348 -7.53 21.59 -41.68
C GLN A 348 -6.43 22.47 -41.09
N ASN A 349 -5.19 21.97 -41.19
CA ASN A 349 -3.89 22.62 -41.01
C ASN A 349 -3.32 22.66 -39.59
N ALA A 350 -2.51 21.64 -39.30
CA ALA A 350 -1.24 21.77 -38.60
C ALA A 350 -0.40 20.51 -38.80
N GLN A 351 0.81 20.67 -39.31
CA GLN A 351 1.80 19.63 -39.50
C GLN A 351 2.31 19.08 -38.18
N LEU A 352 2.35 17.74 -38.06
CA LEU A 352 2.94 17.01 -36.95
C LEU A 352 4.38 16.57 -37.25
N PRO A 353 5.29 16.59 -36.29
CA PRO A 353 6.59 15.92 -36.42
C PRO A 353 6.44 14.41 -36.22
N LYS A 354 7.17 13.67 -37.02
CA LYS A 354 7.27 12.20 -37.01
C LYS A 354 8.08 11.74 -35.81
N THR A 355 7.54 10.81 -34.98
CA THR A 355 8.36 9.86 -34.24
C THR A 355 7.79 8.45 -34.38
N ASN A 356 8.73 7.53 -34.61
CA ASN A 356 8.54 6.12 -34.91
C ASN A 356 8.11 5.27 -33.73
N GLY A 357 7.32 4.22 -34.02
CA GLY A 357 7.61 2.88 -33.53
C GLY A 357 6.61 2.22 -32.59
N GLN A 358 5.81 1.31 -33.13
CA GLN A 358 5.41 -0.02 -32.62
C GLN A 358 4.77 -0.08 -31.20
N SER A 359 3.75 -0.84 -30.93
CA SER A 359 3.16 -2.05 -31.54
C SER A 359 1.77 -2.31 -30.92
N SER A 360 0.84 -2.67 -31.75
CA SER A 360 -0.50 -3.15 -31.41
C SER A 360 -0.44 -4.65 -31.04
N TRP A 361 -0.40 -4.98 -29.76
CA TRP A 361 -0.63 -6.35 -29.25
C TRP A 361 -1.27 -6.26 -27.87
N GLY A 362 -2.59 -6.26 -27.79
CA GLY A 362 -3.26 -6.17 -26.50
C GLY A 362 -4.75 -6.52 -26.50
N LEU A 363 -5.38 -6.74 -27.63
CA LEU A 363 -6.84 -6.87 -27.68
C LEU A 363 -7.39 -8.27 -27.97
N SER A 364 -6.54 -9.31 -28.12
CA SER A 364 -7.01 -10.66 -28.47
C SER A 364 -7.08 -11.70 -27.35
N LEU A 365 -6.64 -11.37 -26.12
CA LEU A 365 -6.61 -12.37 -25.02
C LEU A 365 -7.77 -12.26 -24.01
N ILE A 366 -8.56 -11.20 -24.06
CA ILE A 366 -9.65 -10.97 -23.10
C ILE A 366 -10.92 -11.78 -23.43
N GLY A 367 -11.08 -12.22 -24.67
CA GLY A 367 -12.27 -12.99 -25.12
C GLY A 367 -12.33 -14.46 -24.67
N LEU A 368 -11.22 -15.05 -24.27
CA LEU A 368 -11.13 -16.51 -24.03
C LEU A 368 -11.27 -16.91 -22.56
N LEU A 369 -11.14 -15.99 -21.60
CA LEU A 369 -11.23 -16.27 -20.16
C LEU A 369 -12.67 -16.20 -19.60
N ILE A 370 -13.58 -15.52 -20.29
CA ILE A 370 -14.99 -15.43 -19.85
C ILE A 370 -15.78 -16.72 -20.12
N SER A 371 -15.36 -17.53 -21.11
CA SER A 371 -16.02 -18.79 -21.42
C SER A 371 -15.72 -19.95 -20.45
N SER A 372 -14.61 -19.89 -19.72
CA SER A 372 -14.22 -20.95 -18.78
C SER A 372 -14.83 -20.83 -17.39
N LEU A 373 -15.19 -19.61 -16.95
CA LEU A 373 -15.86 -19.41 -15.66
C LEU A 373 -17.36 -19.73 -15.69
N ALA A 374 -18.03 -19.58 -16.85
CA ALA A 374 -19.45 -19.87 -16.97
C ALA A 374 -19.75 -21.37 -16.93
N VAL A 375 -18.80 -22.26 -17.26
CA VAL A 375 -18.98 -23.71 -17.29
C VAL A 375 -18.83 -24.40 -15.93
N SER A 376 -18.16 -23.75 -14.97
CA SER A 376 -17.95 -24.33 -13.63
C SER A 376 -19.06 -24.07 -12.62
N LEU A 377 -20.11 -23.33 -12.99
CA LEU A 377 -21.22 -22.94 -12.10
C LEU A 377 -22.54 -23.67 -12.37
N LEU A 378 -22.57 -24.65 -13.28
CA LEU A 378 -23.79 -25.48 -13.49
C LEU A 378 -23.79 -26.65 -12.50
N PRO A 379 -24.91 -26.89 -11.78
CA PRO A 379 -25.01 -28.01 -10.86
C PRO A 379 -24.99 -29.33 -11.64
N LYS A 380 -24.08 -30.23 -11.25
CA LYS A 380 -24.09 -31.61 -11.78
C LYS A 380 -25.41 -32.30 -11.42
N SER A 381 -26.26 -32.50 -12.39
CA SER A 381 -27.43 -33.33 -12.28
C SER A 381 -27.00 -34.75 -11.92
N LYS A 382 -27.55 -35.29 -10.80
CA LYS A 382 -27.46 -36.69 -10.43
C LYS A 382 -28.17 -37.52 -11.50
N ARG A 383 -27.43 -38.42 -12.16
CA ARG A 383 -28.03 -39.57 -12.81
C ARG A 383 -27.87 -40.79 -11.91
N HIS A 384 -28.94 -41.54 -11.82
CA HIS A 384 -29.09 -42.85 -11.16
C HIS A 384 -28.02 -43.85 -11.61
#